data_d58a457c27601c02c8d1ba10154b16db
#
_entry.id   d58a457c27601c02c8d1ba10154b16db
#
_cell.length_a   1.000
_cell.length_b   1.000
_cell.length_c   1.000
_cell.angle_alpha   90.00
_cell.angle_beta   90.00
_cell.angle_gamma   90.00
#
_symmetry.space_group_name_H-M   'P 1'
#
loop_
_entity.id
_entity.type
_entity.pdbx_description
1 polymer ?
#
loop_
_entity_poly.entity_id
_entity_poly.type
_entity_poly.pdbx_seq_one_letter_code
_entity_poly.pdbx_strand_id
1 'polypeptide(L)'
;MYHAARMSSSVPLSKVTVLILDDNPLVLKLGRALLEREGCTVLTASSWIEFNHVLAGNSPDIIFLDVNLPSIKGNRLSEVLKSQSNKKDIPIVLISDLPERSLEEMFPSSGANAWMRKPLTRDKMVDMINKYVK
;
A
#
# COMPACT_ATOMS: atom_id res chain seq x y z
N MET A 1 7.16 3.32 26.76
CA MET A 1 6.55 3.04 25.51
C MET A 1 7.48 3.28 24.36
N TYR A 2 7.50 2.37 23.50
CA TYR A 2 8.33 2.47 22.31
C TYR A 2 7.92 3.63 21.39
N HIS A 3 6.75 4.20 21.62
CA HIS A 3 6.19 5.22 20.75
C HIS A 3 7.01 6.49 20.62
N ALA A 4 7.72 6.86 21.65
CA ALA A 4 8.52 8.09 21.63
C ALA A 4 9.54 8.06 20.47
N ALA A 5 10.26 6.96 20.31
CA ALA A 5 11.26 6.83 19.27
C ALA A 5 10.61 6.84 17.87
N ARG A 6 9.47 6.17 17.71
CA ARG A 6 8.76 6.13 16.43
C ARG A 6 8.24 7.52 16.06
N MET A 7 7.66 8.21 17.02
CA MET A 7 7.08 9.52 16.78
C MET A 7 8.13 10.54 16.34
N SER A 8 9.33 10.45 16.87
CA SER A 8 10.39 11.39 16.51
C SER A 8 10.88 11.25 15.07
N SER A 9 10.65 10.07 14.44
CA SER A 9 11.12 9.81 13.09
C SER A 9 9.98 9.71 12.06
N SER A 10 8.73 9.75 12.51
CA SER A 10 7.58 9.52 11.65
C SER A 10 6.97 10.81 11.12
N VAL A 11 6.51 10.76 9.87
CA VAL A 11 5.67 11.82 9.31
C VAL A 11 4.31 11.75 10.00
N PRO A 12 3.70 12.89 10.39
CA PRO A 12 2.37 12.86 10.97
C PRO A 12 1.37 12.21 10.02
N LEU A 13 0.52 11.33 10.54
CA LEU A 13 -0.45 10.62 9.70
C LEU A 13 -1.39 11.59 8.97
N SER A 14 -1.66 12.75 9.54
CA SER A 14 -2.51 13.76 8.91
C SER A 14 -1.91 14.33 7.61
N LYS A 15 -0.63 14.08 7.37
CA LYS A 15 0.05 14.54 6.15
C LYS A 15 0.34 13.41 5.17
N VAL A 16 -0.13 12.22 5.46
CA VAL A 16 0.13 11.04 4.62
C VAL A 16 -1.02 10.78 3.68
N THR A 17 -0.71 10.60 2.40
CA THR A 17 -1.66 10.18 1.38
C THR A 17 -1.40 8.72 1.03
N VAL A 18 -2.42 7.90 1.14
CA VAL A 18 -2.34 6.46 0.91
C VAL A 18 -3.19 6.10 -0.30
N LEU A 19 -2.65 5.27 -1.19
CA LEU A 19 -3.40 4.73 -2.32
C LEU A 19 -3.54 3.23 -2.13
N ILE A 20 -4.77 2.72 -2.19
CA ILE A 20 -5.06 1.29 -2.05
C ILE A 20 -5.67 0.78 -3.35
N LEU A 21 -5.08 -0.27 -3.91
CA LEU A 21 -5.60 -0.94 -5.10
C LEU A 21 -6.03 -2.36 -4.73
N ASP A 22 -7.33 -2.65 -4.88
CA ASP A 22 -7.90 -3.96 -4.60
C ASP A 22 -9.25 -4.04 -5.33
N ASP A 23 -9.54 -5.15 -5.99
CA ASP A 23 -10.81 -5.29 -6.72
C ASP A 23 -12.01 -5.60 -5.80
N ASN A 24 -11.76 -5.89 -4.53
CA ASN A 24 -12.82 -6.14 -3.56
C ASN A 24 -13.23 -4.81 -2.90
N PRO A 25 -14.47 -4.33 -3.16
CA PRO A 25 -14.91 -3.04 -2.60
C PRO A 25 -14.95 -3.02 -1.08
N LEU A 26 -15.14 -4.17 -0.44
CA LEU A 26 -15.15 -4.24 1.02
C LEU A 26 -13.76 -3.99 1.59
N VAL A 27 -12.72 -4.48 0.93
CA VAL A 27 -11.34 -4.23 1.34
C VAL A 27 -11.01 -2.74 1.22
N LEU A 28 -11.41 -2.12 0.12
CA LEU A 28 -11.20 -0.68 -0.09
C LEU A 28 -11.92 0.14 0.96
N LYS A 29 -13.17 -0.22 1.25
CA LYS A 29 -13.97 0.48 2.26
C LYS A 29 -13.35 0.35 3.63
N LEU A 30 -12.91 -0.84 4.00
CA LEU A 30 -12.26 -1.09 5.29
C LEU A 30 -10.96 -0.30 5.40
N GLY A 31 -10.11 -0.38 4.39
CA GLY A 31 -8.83 0.33 4.40
C GLY A 31 -9.02 1.83 4.53
N ARG A 32 -9.97 2.38 3.78
CA ARG A 32 -10.29 3.80 3.86
C ARG A 32 -10.75 4.19 5.27
N ALA A 33 -11.69 3.42 5.83
CA ALA A 33 -12.23 3.72 7.16
C ALA A 33 -11.14 3.69 8.23
N LEU A 34 -10.28 2.68 8.18
CA LEU A 34 -9.21 2.52 9.17
C LEU A 34 -8.23 3.69 9.14
N LEU A 35 -7.82 4.10 7.94
CA LEU A 35 -6.78 5.12 7.81
C LEU A 35 -7.32 6.54 7.87
N GLU A 36 -8.53 6.78 7.40
CA GLU A 36 -9.15 8.12 7.57
C GLU A 36 -9.36 8.44 9.04
N ARG A 37 -9.66 7.45 9.86
CA ARG A 37 -9.74 7.65 11.31
C ARG A 37 -8.44 8.12 11.91
N GLU A 38 -7.31 7.77 11.30
CA GLU A 38 -6.00 8.18 11.76
C GLU A 38 -5.56 9.52 11.16
N GLY A 39 -6.40 10.12 10.33
CA GLY A 39 -6.12 11.41 9.72
C GLY A 39 -5.54 11.35 8.31
N CYS A 40 -5.27 10.17 7.79
CA CYS A 40 -4.69 10.04 6.45
C CYS A 40 -5.68 10.46 5.36
N THR A 41 -5.16 10.95 4.25
CA THR A 41 -5.92 11.08 3.01
C THR A 41 -5.83 9.73 2.31
N VAL A 42 -6.97 9.13 1.97
CA VAL A 42 -6.99 7.82 1.36
C VAL A 42 -7.61 7.89 -0.03
N LEU A 43 -6.85 7.40 -1.01
CA LEU A 43 -7.29 7.25 -2.39
C LEU A 43 -7.45 5.75 -2.64
N THR A 44 -8.48 5.37 -3.39
CA THR A 44 -8.73 3.97 -3.70
C THR A 44 -8.91 3.77 -5.18
N ALA A 45 -8.56 2.56 -5.65
CA ALA A 45 -8.79 2.14 -7.02
C ALA A 45 -9.18 0.68 -7.00
N SER A 46 -10.13 0.29 -7.85
CA SER A 46 -10.64 -1.08 -7.91
C SER A 46 -10.14 -1.84 -9.15
N SER A 47 -9.40 -1.18 -10.03
CA SER A 47 -8.86 -1.78 -11.23
C SER A 47 -7.54 -1.12 -11.60
N TRP A 48 -6.80 -1.78 -12.49
CA TRP A 48 -5.55 -1.23 -13.03
C TRP A 48 -5.78 0.11 -13.72
N ILE A 49 -6.86 0.21 -14.50
CA ILE A 49 -7.17 1.43 -15.23
C ILE A 49 -7.45 2.58 -14.27
N GLU A 50 -8.28 2.33 -13.25
CA GLU A 50 -8.60 3.33 -12.24
C GLU A 50 -7.35 3.73 -11.44
N PHE A 51 -6.54 2.76 -11.08
CA PHE A 51 -5.30 3.00 -10.35
C PHE A 51 -4.37 3.94 -11.13
N ASN A 52 -4.20 3.65 -12.40
CA ASN A 52 -3.34 4.45 -13.26
C ASN A 52 -3.85 5.88 -13.39
N HIS A 53 -5.17 6.03 -13.47
CA HIS A 53 -5.82 7.32 -13.55
C HIS A 53 -5.62 8.14 -12.26
N VAL A 54 -5.83 7.50 -11.11
CA VAL A 54 -5.64 8.13 -9.82
C VAL A 54 -4.17 8.52 -9.61
N LEU A 55 -3.27 7.63 -9.96
CA LEU A 55 -1.84 7.86 -9.78
C LEU A 55 -1.33 9.01 -10.65
N ALA A 56 -1.90 9.19 -11.84
CA ALA A 56 -1.49 10.27 -12.75
C ALA A 56 -1.78 11.66 -12.18
N GLY A 57 -2.83 11.79 -11.39
CA GLY A 57 -3.25 13.07 -10.83
C GLY A 57 -2.87 13.29 -9.38
N ASN A 58 -2.17 12.36 -8.76
CA ASN A 58 -1.87 12.42 -7.33
C ASN A 58 -0.46 11.92 -7.03
N SER A 59 0.03 12.25 -5.85
CA SER A 59 1.36 11.82 -5.39
C SER A 59 1.22 11.11 -4.04
N PRO A 60 0.81 9.82 -4.05
CA PRO A 60 0.67 9.10 -2.80
C PRO A 60 2.04 8.86 -2.15
N ASP A 61 2.04 8.80 -0.83
CA ASP A 61 3.25 8.56 -0.05
C ASP A 61 3.52 7.07 0.13
N ILE A 62 2.50 6.24 -0.03
CA ILE A 62 2.60 4.79 0.07
C ILE A 62 1.45 4.16 -0.70
N ILE A 63 1.71 2.99 -1.28
CA ILE A 63 0.72 2.25 -2.06
C ILE A 63 0.56 0.85 -1.48
N PHE A 64 -0.69 0.44 -1.24
CA PHE A 64 -1.03 -0.94 -0.88
C PHE A 64 -1.65 -1.59 -2.11
N LEU A 65 -1.00 -2.64 -2.63
CA LEU A 65 -1.41 -3.32 -3.86
C LEU A 65 -1.87 -4.75 -3.59
N ASP A 66 -3.10 -5.06 -4.02
CA ASP A 66 -3.57 -6.44 -4.01
C ASP A 66 -2.78 -7.27 -5.03
N VAL A 67 -2.31 -8.42 -4.60
CA VAL A 67 -1.55 -9.33 -5.45
C VAL A 67 -2.43 -9.98 -6.52
N ASN A 68 -3.71 -10.22 -6.20
CA ASN A 68 -4.63 -10.95 -7.08
C ASN A 68 -5.64 -10.04 -7.78
N LEU A 69 -5.18 -9.31 -8.80
CA LEU A 69 -6.07 -8.52 -9.64
C LEU A 69 -6.40 -9.30 -10.91
N PRO A 70 -7.63 -9.16 -11.44
CA PRO A 70 -8.05 -9.92 -12.62
C PRO A 70 -7.19 -9.68 -13.87
N SER A 71 -6.77 -8.46 -14.11
CA SER A 71 -6.07 -8.11 -15.34
C SER A 71 -4.56 -8.10 -15.22
N ILE A 72 -4.03 -7.97 -14.00
CA ILE A 72 -2.59 -7.95 -13.77
C ILE A 72 -2.32 -8.33 -12.32
N LYS A 73 -1.31 -9.14 -12.09
CA LYS A 73 -0.90 -9.49 -10.74
C LYS A 73 -0.23 -8.31 -10.06
N GLY A 74 -0.54 -8.07 -8.77
CA GLY A 74 0.02 -6.97 -8.02
C GLY A 74 1.55 -6.96 -7.96
N ASN A 75 2.16 -8.15 -7.88
CA ASN A 75 3.62 -8.24 -7.89
C ASN A 75 4.22 -7.77 -9.22
N ARG A 76 3.53 -8.04 -10.34
CA ARG A 76 3.95 -7.54 -11.66
C ARG A 76 3.76 -6.03 -11.75
N LEU A 77 2.66 -5.54 -11.20
CA LEU A 77 2.40 -4.11 -11.18
C LEU A 77 3.48 -3.38 -10.36
N SER A 78 3.90 -3.97 -9.25
CA SER A 78 4.97 -3.41 -8.44
C SER A 78 6.28 -3.31 -9.25
N GLU A 79 6.64 -4.35 -10.01
CA GLU A 79 7.81 -4.31 -10.89
C GLU A 79 7.70 -3.16 -11.88
N VAL A 80 6.54 -3.01 -12.52
CA VAL A 80 6.31 -1.96 -13.51
C VAL A 80 6.49 -0.58 -12.89
N LEU A 81 5.87 -0.35 -11.73
CA LEU A 81 5.98 0.93 -11.04
C LEU A 81 7.42 1.25 -10.64
N LYS A 82 8.15 0.27 -10.14
CA LYS A 82 9.53 0.47 -9.71
C LYS A 82 10.48 0.73 -10.87
N SER A 83 10.07 0.39 -12.10
CA SER A 83 10.86 0.67 -13.29
C SER A 83 10.69 2.11 -13.80
N GLN A 84 9.67 2.83 -13.32
CA GLN A 84 9.39 4.20 -13.74
C GLN A 84 10.14 5.20 -12.86
N SER A 85 10.90 6.08 -13.47
CA SER A 85 11.79 6.98 -12.74
C SER A 85 11.07 7.92 -11.76
N ASN A 86 9.86 8.36 -12.10
CA ASN A 86 9.11 9.28 -11.24
C ASN A 86 8.24 8.59 -10.19
N LYS A 87 8.20 7.26 -10.19
CA LYS A 87 7.37 6.48 -9.25
C LYS A 87 8.16 5.48 -8.43
N LYS A 88 9.43 5.27 -8.77
CA LYS A 88 10.24 4.21 -8.16
C LYS A 88 10.46 4.36 -6.66
N ASP A 89 10.35 5.58 -6.15
CA ASP A 89 10.61 5.86 -4.74
C ASP A 89 9.37 5.76 -3.87
N ILE A 90 8.20 5.55 -4.46
CA ILE A 90 6.98 5.38 -3.67
C ILE A 90 7.01 3.99 -3.04
N PRO A 91 6.95 3.89 -1.71
CA PRO A 91 6.90 2.58 -1.06
C PRO A 91 5.67 1.79 -1.47
N ILE A 92 5.86 0.51 -1.74
CA ILE A 92 4.77 -0.39 -2.13
C ILE A 92 4.70 -1.54 -1.14
N VAL A 93 3.50 -1.77 -0.60
CA VAL A 93 3.22 -2.91 0.27
C VAL A 93 2.21 -3.80 -0.46
N LEU A 94 2.59 -5.04 -0.70
CA LEU A 94 1.67 -6.02 -1.29
C LEU A 94 0.69 -6.49 -0.22
N ILE A 95 -0.58 -6.64 -0.59
CA ILE A 95 -1.61 -7.18 0.32
C ILE A 95 -2.24 -8.40 -0.35
N SER A 96 -2.57 -9.43 0.45
CA SER A 96 -3.05 -10.68 -0.12
C SER A 96 -3.68 -11.61 0.90
N ASP A 97 -4.58 -12.48 0.40
CA ASP A 97 -5.10 -13.61 1.16
C ASP A 97 -4.24 -14.86 1.01
N LEU A 98 -3.22 -14.81 0.15
CA LEU A 98 -2.37 -15.97 -0.09
C LEU A 98 -1.65 -16.42 1.18
N PRO A 99 -1.29 -17.71 1.26
CA PRO A 99 -0.47 -18.18 2.37
C PRO A 99 0.85 -17.42 2.44
N GLU A 100 1.35 -17.26 3.63
CA GLU A 100 2.60 -16.57 3.89
C GLU A 100 3.74 -17.07 3.00
N ARG A 101 3.83 -18.39 2.85
CA ARG A 101 4.86 -19.02 2.01
C ARG A 101 4.81 -18.54 0.56
N SER A 102 3.61 -18.41 0.00
CA SER A 102 3.45 -17.91 -1.36
C SER A 102 3.91 -16.48 -1.50
N LEU A 103 3.61 -15.64 -0.51
CA LEU A 103 4.04 -14.25 -0.50
C LEU A 103 5.56 -14.15 -0.38
N GLU A 104 6.15 -14.96 0.48
CA GLU A 104 7.60 -14.99 0.63
C GLU A 104 8.32 -15.39 -0.66
N GLU A 105 7.72 -16.31 -1.42
CA GLU A 105 8.30 -16.76 -2.68
C GLU A 105 8.22 -15.71 -3.79
N MET A 106 7.12 -14.97 -3.86
CA MET A 106 6.95 -13.98 -4.95
C MET A 106 7.56 -12.61 -4.62
N PHE A 107 7.70 -12.30 -3.35
CA PHE A 107 8.11 -10.98 -2.91
C PHE A 107 9.45 -10.50 -3.47
N PRO A 108 10.53 -11.31 -3.46
CA PRO A 108 11.85 -10.82 -3.88
C PRO A 108 11.89 -10.25 -5.30
N SER A 109 11.12 -10.81 -6.22
CA SER A 109 11.12 -10.34 -7.62
C SER A 109 10.16 -9.19 -7.86
N SER A 110 9.31 -8.85 -6.90
CA SER A 110 8.26 -7.84 -7.08
C SER A 110 8.78 -6.40 -7.05
N GLY A 111 9.90 -6.16 -6.41
CA GLY A 111 10.39 -4.81 -6.17
C GLY A 111 9.63 -4.06 -5.08
N ALA A 112 8.63 -4.68 -4.47
CA ALA A 112 7.88 -4.06 -3.38
C ALA A 112 8.75 -3.96 -2.13
N ASN A 113 8.35 -3.06 -1.22
CA ASN A 113 9.09 -2.82 0.02
C ASN A 113 8.70 -3.81 1.10
N ALA A 114 7.44 -4.30 1.07
CA ALA A 114 6.94 -5.22 2.09
C ALA A 114 5.69 -5.93 1.58
N TRP A 115 5.22 -6.89 2.37
CA TRP A 115 3.93 -7.53 2.14
C TRP A 115 3.21 -7.68 3.47
N MET A 116 1.89 -7.78 3.40
CA MET A 116 1.08 -8.12 4.56
C MET A 116 -0.11 -8.96 4.12
N ARG A 117 -0.55 -9.84 5.00
CA ARG A 117 -1.73 -10.66 4.72
C ARG A 117 -2.99 -9.93 5.14
N LYS A 118 -4.07 -10.17 4.39
CA LYS A 118 -5.40 -9.75 4.81
C LYS A 118 -5.83 -10.59 6.03
N PRO A 119 -6.67 -10.08 6.90
CA PRO A 119 -7.43 -8.85 6.80
C PRO A 119 -6.58 -7.61 7.10
N LEU A 120 -6.98 -6.49 6.52
CA LEU A 120 -6.36 -5.21 6.83
C LEU A 120 -6.73 -4.82 8.26
N THR A 121 -5.75 -4.38 9.02
CA THR A 121 -5.99 -3.85 10.36
C THR A 121 -5.27 -2.52 10.50
N ARG A 122 -5.77 -1.70 11.41
CA ARG A 122 -5.15 -0.41 11.69
C ARG A 122 -3.67 -0.56 12.04
N ASP A 123 -3.37 -1.47 12.95
CA ASP A 123 -1.99 -1.63 13.42
C ASP A 123 -1.03 -2.04 12.32
N LYS A 124 -1.42 -3.01 11.49
CA LYS A 124 -0.58 -3.44 10.37
C LYS A 124 -0.33 -2.31 9.39
N MET A 125 -1.38 -1.58 9.01
CA MET A 125 -1.26 -0.52 8.03
C MET A 125 -0.46 0.67 8.56
N VAL A 126 -0.72 1.08 9.79
CA VAL A 126 0.01 2.19 10.41
C VAL A 126 1.48 1.83 10.60
N ASP A 127 1.78 0.59 10.99
CA ASP A 127 3.16 0.15 11.12
C ASP A 127 3.91 0.24 9.79
N MET A 128 3.27 -0.13 8.68
CA MET A 128 3.88 -0.01 7.35
C MET A 128 4.12 1.46 6.98
N ILE A 129 3.15 2.32 7.27
CA ILE A 129 3.30 3.74 7.01
C ILE A 129 4.47 4.32 7.81
N ASN A 130 4.52 4.03 9.09
CA ASN A 130 5.59 4.53 9.95
C ASN A 130 6.97 4.03 9.55
N LYS A 131 7.04 2.83 8.98
CA LYS A 131 8.30 2.24 8.58
C LYS A 131 8.82 2.80 7.26
N TYR A 132 7.95 3.05 6.31
CA TYR A 132 8.35 3.37 4.94
C TYR A 132 8.13 4.82 4.50
N VAL A 133 7.23 5.54 5.13
CA VAL A 133 6.99 6.95 4.77
C VAL A 133 7.92 7.83 5.59
N LYS A 134 8.72 8.61 4.88
CA LYS A 134 9.74 9.47 5.53
C LYS A 134 9.42 10.94 5.39
#